data_f7dc861008d965f76f2d2166d9767132
#
_entry.id   f7dc861008d965f76f2d2166d9767132
#
_cell.length_a   1.000
_cell.length_b   1.000
_cell.length_c   1.000
_cell.angle_alpha   90.00
_cell.angle_beta   90.00
_cell.angle_gamma   90.00
#
_symmetry.space_group_name_H-M   'P 1'
#
loop_
_entity.id
_entity.type
_entity.pdbx_description
1 polymer ?
#
loop_
_entity_poly.entity_id
_entity_poly.type
_entity_poly.pdbx_seq_one_letter_code
_entity_poly.pdbx_strand_id
1 'polypeptide(L)'
;DRICELLELCKGAASDEIHTYMKEIMLIGTYIKRSANLYFLGQEYEFLPQQEIRLTFDEAVRALNACGMECGVAYQMTRPMRTSEVTRLLELLKIVVGMTRGGLYSLFLSLADSEMNLSVECVADLSEVASSNVTVCMEEGLWLIRTQIAGGGEDA
;
A
#
# COMPACT_ATOMS: atom_id res chain seq x y z
N ASP A 1 9.54 13.91 11.71
CA ASP A 1 9.71 13.05 10.56
C ASP A 1 10.11 11.64 11.04
N ARG A 2 9.29 10.63 10.71
CA ARG A 2 9.47 9.26 11.22
C ARG A 2 10.82 8.64 10.85
N ILE A 3 11.37 8.96 9.68
CA ILE A 3 12.70 8.47 9.26
C ILE A 3 13.78 9.03 10.18
N CYS A 4 13.74 10.31 10.50
CA CYS A 4 14.70 10.92 11.42
C CYS A 4 14.61 10.31 12.81
N GLU A 5 13.41 10.06 13.32
CA GLU A 5 13.19 9.37 14.60
C GLU A 5 13.81 7.97 14.59
N LEU A 6 13.58 7.19 13.53
CA LEU A 6 14.12 5.84 13.38
C LEU A 6 15.65 5.84 13.30
N LEU A 7 16.24 6.81 12.60
CA LEU A 7 17.69 6.96 12.52
C LEU A 7 18.31 7.29 13.89
N GLU A 8 17.65 8.14 14.68
CA GLU A 8 18.10 8.42 16.06
C GLU A 8 17.98 7.18 16.95
N LEU A 9 16.90 6.40 16.82
CA LEU A 9 16.73 5.13 17.55
C LEU A 9 17.81 4.12 17.18
N CYS A 10 18.24 4.06 15.93
CA CYS A 10 19.33 3.18 15.48
C CYS A 10 20.65 3.46 16.19
N LYS A 11 20.93 4.69 16.59
CA LYS A 11 22.21 5.07 17.23
C LYS A 11 22.41 4.46 18.62
N GLY A 12 21.32 4.12 19.32
CA GLY A 12 21.37 3.55 20.67
C GLY A 12 20.85 2.12 20.78
N ALA A 13 20.50 1.49 19.65
CA ALA A 13 19.81 0.21 19.65
C ALA A 13 20.76 -1.00 19.59
N ALA A 14 20.30 -2.16 20.08
CA ALA A 14 20.93 -3.45 19.85
C ALA A 14 20.80 -3.87 18.37
N SER A 15 21.63 -4.82 17.91
CA SER A 15 21.71 -5.24 16.50
C SER A 15 20.38 -5.67 15.91
N ASP A 16 19.54 -6.39 16.66
CA ASP A 16 18.24 -6.88 16.20
C ASP A 16 17.22 -5.74 16.04
N GLU A 17 17.27 -4.76 16.94
CA GLU A 17 16.42 -3.56 16.86
C GLU A 17 16.83 -2.67 15.68
N ILE A 18 18.12 -2.57 15.37
CA ILE A 18 18.62 -1.85 14.20
C ILE A 18 18.02 -2.43 12.91
N HIS A 19 18.00 -3.76 12.78
CA HIS A 19 17.38 -4.42 11.62
C HIS A 19 15.91 -4.08 11.48
N THR A 20 15.16 -4.03 12.57
CA THR A 20 13.75 -3.66 12.56
C THR A 20 13.55 -2.21 12.09
N TYR A 21 14.33 -1.27 12.62
CA TYR A 21 14.26 0.13 12.21
C TYR A 21 14.66 0.34 10.75
N MET A 22 15.69 -0.35 10.28
CA MET A 22 16.13 -0.27 8.89
C MET A 22 15.07 -0.80 7.92
N LYS A 23 14.36 -1.87 8.25
CA LYS A 23 13.24 -2.37 7.45
C LYS A 23 12.10 -1.34 7.34
N GLU A 24 11.74 -0.71 8.46
CA GLU A 24 10.72 0.36 8.46
C GLU A 24 11.17 1.55 7.60
N ILE A 25 12.43 1.96 7.70
CA ILE A 25 13.01 3.02 6.87
C ILE A 25 12.93 2.67 5.38
N MET A 26 13.28 1.44 5.01
CA MET A 26 13.19 0.97 3.62
C MET A 26 11.76 1.00 3.10
N LEU A 27 10.79 0.58 3.90
CA LEU A 27 9.38 0.60 3.52
C LEU A 27 8.88 2.03 3.31
N ILE A 28 9.16 2.93 4.24
CA ILE A 28 8.81 4.35 4.11
C ILE A 28 9.48 4.96 2.88
N GLY A 29 10.76 4.67 2.65
CA GLY A 29 11.50 5.13 1.47
C GLY A 29 10.88 4.66 0.16
N THR A 30 10.39 3.43 0.10
CA THR A 30 9.68 2.89 -1.06
C THR A 30 8.39 3.66 -1.33
N TYR A 31 7.59 3.94 -0.31
CA TYR A 31 6.38 4.76 -0.45
C TYR A 31 6.68 6.18 -0.90
N ILE A 32 7.70 6.83 -0.32
CA ILE A 32 8.11 8.18 -0.72
C ILE A 32 8.51 8.19 -2.21
N LYS A 33 9.34 7.24 -2.62
CA LYS A 33 9.77 7.09 -4.02
C LYS A 33 8.58 6.91 -4.96
N ARG A 34 7.67 6.02 -4.64
CA ARG A 34 6.50 5.74 -5.48
C ARG A 34 5.52 6.91 -5.51
N SER A 35 5.27 7.55 -4.38
CA SER A 35 4.40 8.73 -4.32
C SER A 35 4.97 9.89 -5.13
N ALA A 36 6.27 10.14 -5.04
CA ALA A 36 6.94 11.15 -5.84
C ALA A 36 6.85 10.84 -7.34
N ASN A 37 7.08 9.58 -7.71
CA ASN A 37 6.98 9.13 -9.10
C ASN A 37 5.58 9.34 -9.67
N LEU A 38 4.55 8.95 -8.92
CA LEU A 38 3.14 9.16 -9.29
C LEU A 38 2.80 10.65 -9.42
N TYR A 39 3.34 11.48 -8.53
CA TYR A 39 3.16 12.93 -8.63
C TYR A 39 3.71 13.49 -9.94
N PHE A 40 4.94 13.14 -10.32
CA PHE A 40 5.54 13.58 -11.58
C PHE A 40 4.83 13.00 -12.80
N LEU A 41 4.49 11.73 -12.80
CA LEU A 41 3.71 11.11 -13.87
C LEU A 41 2.33 11.76 -14.03
N GLY A 42 1.68 12.13 -12.92
CA GLY A 42 0.39 12.82 -12.93
C GLY A 42 0.42 14.23 -13.52
N GLN A 43 1.60 14.87 -13.59
CA GLN A 43 1.75 16.15 -14.29
C GLN A 43 1.67 16.00 -15.81
N GLU A 44 2.06 14.83 -16.33
CA GLU A 44 2.15 14.57 -17.77
C GLU A 44 1.02 13.67 -18.28
N TYR A 45 0.56 12.73 -17.44
CA TYR A 45 -0.37 11.68 -17.84
C TYR A 45 -1.59 11.63 -16.90
N GLU A 46 -2.76 11.84 -17.45
CA GLU A 46 -4.01 11.67 -16.71
C GLU A 46 -4.29 10.19 -16.40
N PHE A 47 -3.90 9.30 -17.29
CA PHE A 47 -4.04 7.85 -17.14
C PHE A 47 -2.70 7.16 -17.19
N LEU A 48 -2.49 6.20 -16.29
CA LEU A 48 -1.33 5.35 -16.26
C LEU A 48 -1.61 4.01 -16.96
N PRO A 49 -0.66 3.51 -17.76
CA PRO A 49 -0.75 2.17 -18.33
C PRO A 49 -0.64 1.10 -17.24
N GLN A 50 -1.16 -0.08 -17.52
CA GLN A 50 -1.14 -1.21 -16.59
C GLN A 50 0.26 -1.53 -16.05
N GLN A 51 1.29 -1.38 -16.87
CA GLN A 51 2.68 -1.65 -16.49
C GLN A 51 3.15 -0.76 -15.33
N GLU A 52 2.84 0.53 -15.37
CA GLU A 52 3.19 1.48 -14.32
C GLU A 52 2.41 1.22 -13.02
N ILE A 53 1.15 0.84 -13.17
CA ILE A 53 0.31 0.46 -12.01
C ILE A 53 0.88 -0.78 -11.33
N ARG A 54 1.19 -1.82 -12.10
CA ARG A 54 1.80 -3.04 -11.58
C ARG A 54 3.14 -2.77 -10.91
N LEU A 55 4.00 -1.98 -11.54
CA LEU A 55 5.29 -1.61 -10.97
C LEU A 55 5.14 -0.94 -9.60
N THR A 56 4.17 -0.05 -9.47
CA THR A 56 3.89 0.66 -8.21
C THR A 56 3.55 -0.31 -7.06
N PHE A 57 2.61 -1.20 -7.29
CA PHE A 57 2.17 -2.13 -6.24
C PHE A 57 3.12 -3.30 -6.03
N ASP A 58 3.77 -3.79 -7.09
CA ASP A 58 4.79 -4.84 -6.98
C ASP A 58 5.97 -4.38 -6.12
N GLU A 59 6.42 -3.15 -6.27
CA GLU A 59 7.49 -2.62 -5.43
C GLU A 59 7.06 -2.47 -3.97
N ALA A 60 5.83 -2.01 -3.72
CA ALA A 60 5.30 -1.91 -2.36
C ALA A 60 5.19 -3.29 -1.70
N VAL A 61 4.65 -4.28 -2.39
CA VAL A 61 4.54 -5.66 -1.91
C VAL A 61 5.91 -6.30 -1.69
N ARG A 62 6.85 -6.05 -2.60
CA ARG A 62 8.23 -6.53 -2.45
C ARG A 62 8.92 -5.96 -1.21
N ALA A 63 8.71 -4.67 -0.92
CA ALA A 63 9.22 -4.03 0.28
C ALA A 63 8.62 -4.63 1.56
N LEU A 64 7.32 -4.94 1.56
CA LEU A 64 6.66 -5.62 2.67
C LEU A 64 7.22 -7.03 2.90
N ASN A 65 7.42 -7.80 1.84
CA ASN A 65 8.04 -9.13 1.92
C ASN A 65 9.47 -9.05 2.44
N ALA A 66 10.24 -8.05 2.04
CA ALA A 66 11.58 -7.80 2.56
C ALA A 66 11.59 -7.47 4.07
N CYS A 67 10.48 -6.94 4.58
CA CYS A 67 10.26 -6.73 6.03
C CYS A 67 9.81 -7.99 6.78
N GLY A 68 9.70 -9.13 6.12
CA GLY A 68 9.32 -10.40 6.73
C GLY A 68 7.81 -10.65 6.82
N MET A 69 7.01 -9.86 6.13
CA MET A 69 5.56 -10.06 6.04
C MET A 69 5.23 -10.95 4.85
N GLU A 70 4.15 -11.73 4.93
CA GLU A 70 3.67 -12.54 3.81
C GLU A 70 2.70 -11.73 2.97
N CYS A 71 3.17 -11.16 1.88
CA CYS A 71 2.38 -10.30 1.04
C CYS A 71 2.35 -10.78 -0.41
N GLY A 72 1.19 -10.64 -1.04
CA GLY A 72 0.99 -10.96 -2.45
C GLY A 72 0.08 -9.95 -3.13
N VAL A 73 0.12 -9.96 -4.46
CA VAL A 73 -0.74 -9.12 -5.29
C VAL A 73 -1.22 -9.89 -6.51
N ALA A 74 -2.48 -9.69 -6.86
CA ALA A 74 -3.07 -10.18 -8.09
C ALA A 74 -3.71 -9.03 -8.88
N TYR A 75 -3.55 -9.08 -10.19
CA TYR A 75 -4.07 -8.06 -11.11
C TYR A 75 -5.09 -8.66 -12.06
N GLN A 76 -6.24 -8.02 -12.13
CA GLN A 76 -7.34 -8.32 -13.06
C GLN A 76 -7.72 -7.09 -13.87
N MET A 77 -6.78 -6.16 -14.01
CA MET A 77 -6.96 -4.94 -14.79
C MET A 77 -6.87 -5.26 -16.29
N THR A 78 -7.73 -4.63 -17.06
CA THR A 78 -7.77 -4.72 -18.53
C THR A 78 -7.49 -3.39 -19.23
N ARG A 79 -7.47 -2.29 -18.47
CA ARG A 79 -7.34 -0.92 -19.01
C ARG A 79 -6.49 -0.02 -18.11
N PRO A 80 -6.02 1.13 -18.66
CA PRO A 80 -5.35 2.16 -17.85
C PRO A 80 -6.27 2.70 -16.76
N MET A 81 -5.64 3.24 -15.70
CA MET A 81 -6.33 3.85 -14.56
C MET A 81 -5.90 5.31 -14.42
N ARG A 82 -6.78 6.17 -13.92
CA ARG A 82 -6.42 7.55 -13.61
C ARG A 82 -5.26 7.60 -12.62
N THR A 83 -4.28 8.43 -12.89
CA THR A 83 -3.12 8.60 -12.00
C THR A 83 -3.53 8.99 -10.59
N SER A 84 -4.56 9.84 -10.46
CA SER A 84 -5.13 10.23 -9.16
C SER A 84 -5.71 9.04 -8.39
N GLU A 85 -6.32 8.08 -9.07
CA GLU A 85 -6.83 6.85 -8.44
C GLU A 85 -5.69 5.95 -7.98
N VAL A 86 -4.66 5.76 -8.79
CA VAL A 86 -3.48 4.97 -8.39
C VAL A 86 -2.82 5.58 -7.15
N THR A 87 -2.70 6.90 -7.10
CA THR A 87 -2.20 7.63 -5.92
C THR A 87 -3.06 7.37 -4.69
N ARG A 88 -4.38 7.46 -4.83
CA ARG A 88 -5.33 7.20 -3.74
C ARG A 88 -5.23 5.76 -3.22
N LEU A 89 -5.12 4.79 -4.11
CA LEU A 89 -4.98 3.37 -3.74
C LEU A 89 -3.66 3.09 -3.02
N LEU A 90 -2.56 3.70 -3.46
CA LEU A 90 -1.27 3.58 -2.78
C LEU A 90 -1.32 4.21 -1.38
N GLU A 91 -1.99 5.36 -1.22
CA GLU A 91 -2.20 5.99 0.09
C GLU A 91 -3.04 5.11 1.02
N LEU A 92 -4.08 4.46 0.50
CA LEU A 92 -4.88 3.52 1.28
C LEU A 92 -4.02 2.33 1.77
N LEU A 93 -3.22 1.75 0.90
CA LEU A 93 -2.28 0.68 1.28
C LEU A 93 -1.32 1.15 2.36
N LYS A 94 -0.74 2.33 2.22
CA LYS A 94 0.15 2.95 3.20
C LYS A 94 -0.53 3.15 4.56
N ILE A 95 -1.77 3.62 4.58
CA ILE A 95 -2.55 3.82 5.80
C ILE A 95 -2.78 2.47 6.50
N VAL A 96 -3.23 1.47 5.77
CA VAL A 96 -3.49 0.12 6.30
C VAL A 96 -2.22 -0.47 6.91
N VAL A 97 -1.12 -0.46 6.18
CA VAL A 97 0.18 -0.98 6.67
C VAL A 97 0.67 -0.18 7.88
N GLY A 98 0.52 1.13 7.85
CA GLY A 98 0.90 2.01 8.98
C GLY A 98 0.12 1.73 10.26
N MET A 99 -1.14 1.35 10.17
CA MET A 99 -1.97 0.98 11.32
C MET A 99 -1.60 -0.39 11.91
N THR A 100 -0.94 -1.24 11.15
CA THR A 100 -0.58 -2.61 11.58
C THR A 100 0.77 -2.71 12.28
N ARG A 101 1.46 -1.64 12.54
CA ARG A 101 2.83 -1.54 13.06
C ARG A 101 3.29 -2.73 13.91
N GLY A 102 4.22 -3.53 13.37
CA GLY A 102 4.80 -4.69 14.04
C GLY A 102 3.86 -5.90 14.22
N GLY A 103 2.59 -5.77 13.83
CA GLY A 103 1.57 -6.80 13.99
C GLY A 103 0.94 -7.26 12.68
N LEU A 104 1.52 -6.95 11.52
CA LEU A 104 1.08 -7.45 10.23
C LEU A 104 1.69 -8.83 9.98
N TYR A 105 0.83 -9.82 9.77
CA TYR A 105 1.24 -11.18 9.43
C TYR A 105 1.17 -11.43 7.93
N SER A 106 0.03 -11.13 7.31
CA SER A 106 -0.15 -11.29 5.89
C SER A 106 -1.04 -10.19 5.29
N LEU A 107 -0.79 -9.87 4.02
CA LEU A 107 -1.58 -8.96 3.25
C LEU A 107 -1.66 -9.44 1.80
N PHE A 108 -2.86 -9.58 1.29
CA PHE A 108 -3.10 -9.89 -0.11
C PHE A 108 -3.88 -8.76 -0.77
N LEU A 109 -3.33 -8.22 -1.84
CA LEU A 109 -3.92 -7.14 -2.63
C LEU A 109 -4.46 -7.71 -3.93
N SER A 110 -5.71 -7.39 -4.26
CA SER A 110 -6.32 -7.69 -5.54
C SER A 110 -6.77 -6.38 -6.20
N LEU A 111 -6.34 -6.16 -7.41
CA LEU A 111 -6.62 -4.94 -8.16
C LEU A 111 -7.29 -5.27 -9.49
N ALA A 112 -8.53 -4.82 -9.65
CA ALA A 112 -9.33 -4.93 -10.85
C ALA A 112 -9.65 -3.54 -11.42
N ASP A 113 -10.33 -3.47 -12.56
CA ASP A 113 -10.69 -2.19 -13.19
C ASP A 113 -11.64 -1.35 -12.34
N SER A 114 -12.49 -1.97 -11.54
CA SER A 114 -13.56 -1.31 -10.78
C SER A 114 -13.33 -1.25 -9.28
N GLU A 115 -12.41 -2.06 -8.74
CA GLU A 115 -12.20 -2.12 -7.30
C GLU A 115 -10.81 -2.61 -6.91
N MET A 116 -10.37 -2.21 -5.73
CA MET A 116 -9.24 -2.82 -5.02
C MET A 116 -9.74 -3.49 -3.74
N ASN A 117 -9.25 -4.70 -3.49
CA ASN A 117 -9.52 -5.45 -2.29
C ASN A 117 -8.20 -5.75 -1.55
N LEU A 118 -8.21 -5.57 -0.25
CA LEU A 118 -7.14 -5.99 0.65
C LEU A 118 -7.69 -7.03 1.62
N SER A 119 -6.99 -8.17 1.73
CA SER A 119 -7.20 -9.15 2.80
C SER A 119 -6.01 -9.06 3.75
N VAL A 120 -6.27 -8.73 5.01
CA VAL A 120 -5.20 -8.41 5.97
C VAL A 120 -5.36 -9.25 7.23
N GLU A 121 -4.31 -9.98 7.58
CA GLU A 121 -4.18 -10.66 8.87
C GLU A 121 -3.23 -9.86 9.75
N CYS A 122 -3.74 -9.30 10.83
CA CYS A 122 -2.96 -8.47 11.74
C CYS A 122 -3.56 -8.46 13.15
N VAL A 123 -2.78 -7.97 14.11
CA VAL A 123 -3.22 -7.78 15.50
C VAL A 123 -4.06 -6.52 15.67
N ALA A 124 -3.80 -5.48 14.86
CA ALA A 124 -4.46 -4.19 14.97
C ALA A 124 -5.94 -4.25 14.57
N ASP A 125 -6.73 -3.34 15.13
CA ASP A 125 -8.11 -3.06 14.70
C ASP A 125 -8.07 -2.09 13.51
N LEU A 126 -8.56 -2.53 12.36
CA LEU A 126 -8.59 -1.75 11.12
C LEU A 126 -9.96 -1.10 10.85
N SER A 127 -10.90 -1.15 11.77
CA SER A 127 -12.26 -0.60 11.58
C SER A 127 -12.26 0.91 11.26
N GLU A 128 -11.31 1.67 11.76
CA GLU A 128 -11.18 3.11 11.52
C GLU A 128 -10.72 3.46 10.07
N VAL A 129 -10.27 2.48 9.30
CA VAL A 129 -9.96 2.67 7.87
C VAL A 129 -11.22 2.94 7.06
N ALA A 130 -12.38 2.52 7.53
CA ALA A 130 -13.66 2.72 6.86
C ALA A 130 -13.95 4.22 6.62
N SER A 131 -14.43 4.52 5.43
CA SER A 131 -14.82 5.86 5.01
C SER A 131 -15.98 5.80 4.01
N SER A 132 -16.38 6.93 3.44
CA SER A 132 -17.41 6.95 2.41
C SER A 132 -17.09 6.10 1.18
N ASN A 133 -15.78 5.91 0.88
CA ASN A 133 -15.29 5.19 -0.29
C ASN A 133 -14.64 3.85 0.04
N VAL A 134 -14.50 3.53 1.32
CA VAL A 134 -13.79 2.33 1.80
C VAL A 134 -14.68 1.57 2.76
N THR A 135 -14.98 0.32 2.43
CA THR A 135 -15.69 -0.61 3.31
C THR A 135 -14.70 -1.53 4.00
N VAL A 136 -14.95 -1.80 5.28
CA VAL A 136 -14.12 -2.67 6.11
C VAL A 136 -15.02 -3.66 6.83
N CYS A 137 -14.69 -4.94 6.76
CA CYS A 137 -15.34 -5.98 7.55
C CYS A 137 -14.33 -7.03 8.02
N MET A 138 -14.71 -7.81 9.01
CA MET A 138 -13.91 -8.93 9.53
C MET A 138 -14.64 -10.23 9.21
N GLU A 139 -13.95 -11.14 8.51
CA GLU A 139 -14.45 -12.47 8.20
C GLU A 139 -13.34 -13.51 8.44
N GLU A 140 -13.65 -14.55 9.21
CA GLU A 140 -12.74 -15.68 9.46
C GLU A 140 -11.33 -15.29 9.92
N GLY A 141 -11.22 -14.22 10.72
CA GLY A 141 -9.93 -13.72 11.22
C GLY A 141 -9.19 -12.79 10.26
N LEU A 142 -9.76 -12.47 9.11
CA LEU A 142 -9.19 -11.55 8.13
C LEU A 142 -9.97 -10.23 8.09
N TRP A 143 -9.25 -9.13 8.06
CA TRP A 143 -9.80 -7.84 7.69
C TRP A 143 -9.94 -7.76 6.18
N LEU A 144 -11.17 -7.54 5.71
CA LEU A 144 -11.46 -7.34 4.29
C LEU A 144 -11.73 -5.85 4.06
N ILE A 145 -10.87 -5.22 3.29
CA ILE A 145 -10.94 -3.79 2.96
C ILE A 145 -11.19 -3.67 1.46
N ARG A 146 -12.27 -3.00 1.09
CA ARG A 146 -12.66 -2.80 -0.30
C ARG A 146 -12.86 -1.33 -0.60
N THR A 147 -12.33 -0.88 -1.73
CA THR A 147 -12.61 0.44 -2.27
C THR A 147 -12.97 0.36 -3.75
N GLN A 148 -13.99 1.12 -4.14
CA GLN A 148 -14.35 1.27 -5.54
C GLN A 148 -13.37 2.22 -6.23
N ILE A 149 -13.04 1.91 -7.46
CA ILE A 149 -12.23 2.75 -8.34
C ILE A 149 -13.18 3.54 -9.21
N ALA A 150 -13.07 4.86 -9.20
CA ALA A 150 -13.85 5.71 -10.07
C ALA A 150 -13.59 5.33 -11.53
N GLY A 151 -14.62 4.95 -12.26
CA GLY A 151 -14.51 4.40 -13.59
C GLY A 151 -13.71 5.30 -14.50
N GLY A 152 -12.67 4.75 -15.08
CA GLY A 152 -12.16 5.28 -16.32
C GLY A 152 -13.34 5.29 -17.28
N GLY A 153 -13.75 6.47 -17.71
CA GLY A 153 -15.02 6.67 -18.34
C GLY A 153 -15.40 5.61 -19.36
N GLU A 154 -16.61 5.18 -19.26
CA GLU A 154 -17.39 4.90 -20.44
C GLU A 154 -17.47 6.21 -21.23
N ASP A 155 -16.41 6.52 -21.94
CA ASP A 155 -16.39 7.49 -23.04
C ASP A 155 -14.93 7.67 -23.47
N ALA A 156 -14.49 6.71 -24.19
CA ALA A 156 -13.45 6.92 -25.16
C ALA A 156 -14.05 6.73 -26.54
#